data_44a5571be52a87f1c85cb3bb3117de98
#
_entry.id   44a5571be52a87f1c85cb3bb3117de98
#
_cell.length_a   1.000
_cell.length_b   1.000
_cell.length_c   1.000
_cell.angle_alpha   90.00
_cell.angle_beta   90.00
_cell.angle_gamma   90.00
#
_symmetry.space_group_name_H-M   'P 1'
#
loop_
_entity.id
_entity.type
_entity.pdbx_description
1 polymer ?
#
loop_
_entity_poly.entity_id
_entity_poly.type
_entity_poly.pdbx_seq_one_letter_code
_entity_poly.pdbx_strand_id
1 'polypeptide(L)'
;GGLTPKTYESEYAKKQRRKEEAMQEYLLVDGYNVIFAWEELKELAKVSIEAARDKLMDILCNYQGYKKCVLILVFDAYKVEGYALEIQKYHNIHVVYTKEAETADQYIEKVVHHIGRKYHVTVVTSDGVEQVITMGQGGTRISSRDFLEEMEYTKKLIEEDNEKQRVSDRNYLF
;
A
#
# COMPACT_ATOMS: atom_id res chain seq x y z
N GLY A 1 -43.89 -16.56 -4.58
CA GLY A 1 -42.59 -16.32 -5.03
C GLY A 1 -41.51 -16.49 -3.96
N GLY A 2 -40.82 -17.58 -3.96
CA GLY A 2 -39.76 -17.81 -3.02
C GLY A 2 -38.55 -16.89 -3.24
N LEU A 3 -37.85 -16.56 -2.17
CA LEU A 3 -36.57 -15.90 -2.22
C LEU A 3 -35.60 -16.78 -3.03
N THR A 4 -34.96 -16.18 -4.02
CA THR A 4 -33.93 -16.91 -4.78
C THR A 4 -32.74 -17.19 -3.85
N PRO A 5 -32.04 -18.33 -4.02
CA PRO A 5 -30.87 -18.65 -3.18
C PRO A 5 -29.78 -17.56 -3.15
N LYS A 6 -29.79 -16.69 -4.17
CA LYS A 6 -28.82 -15.59 -4.29
C LYS A 6 -29.07 -14.45 -3.29
N THR A 7 -30.26 -14.34 -2.71
CA THR A 7 -30.62 -13.24 -1.82
C THR A 7 -30.54 -13.62 -0.35
N TYR A 8 -30.36 -14.92 -0.04
CA TYR A 8 -30.26 -15.40 1.32
C TYR A 8 -28.81 -15.67 1.69
N GLU A 9 -28.36 -14.94 2.69
CA GLU A 9 -27.04 -15.16 3.30
C GLU A 9 -27.29 -15.46 4.77
N SER A 10 -26.79 -16.59 5.27
CA SER A 10 -26.96 -16.98 6.67
C SER A 10 -26.26 -15.98 7.60
N GLU A 11 -26.71 -15.90 8.85
CA GLU A 11 -26.06 -15.06 9.86
C GLU A 11 -24.60 -15.49 10.07
N TYR A 12 -24.32 -16.79 9.98
CA TYR A 12 -22.95 -17.30 10.05
C TYR A 12 -22.09 -16.78 8.89
N ALA A 13 -22.60 -16.86 7.66
CA ALA A 13 -21.87 -16.38 6.47
C ALA A 13 -21.62 -14.87 6.54
N LYS A 14 -22.61 -14.09 6.99
CA LYS A 14 -22.46 -12.64 7.20
C LYS A 14 -21.38 -12.34 8.23
N LYS A 15 -21.36 -13.08 9.31
CA LYS A 15 -20.35 -12.92 10.38
C LYS A 15 -18.95 -13.24 9.87
N GLN A 16 -18.79 -14.30 9.08
CA GLN A 16 -17.51 -14.67 8.49
C GLN A 16 -17.05 -13.61 7.49
N ARG A 17 -17.94 -13.13 6.62
CA ARG A 17 -17.62 -12.06 5.66
C ARG A 17 -17.17 -10.79 6.37
N ARG A 18 -17.85 -10.38 7.45
CA ARG A 18 -17.45 -9.21 8.24
C ARG A 18 -16.08 -9.38 8.88
N LYS A 19 -15.77 -10.60 9.36
CA LYS A 19 -14.44 -10.91 9.91
C LYS A 19 -13.36 -10.82 8.84
N GLU A 20 -13.61 -11.37 7.66
CA GLU A 20 -12.66 -11.32 6.54
C GLU A 20 -12.42 -9.89 6.09
N GLU A 21 -13.48 -9.08 5.95
CA GLU A 21 -13.37 -7.66 5.61
C GLU A 21 -12.59 -6.90 6.69
N ALA A 22 -12.86 -7.16 7.98
CA ALA A 22 -12.17 -6.51 9.09
C ALA A 22 -10.70 -6.90 9.20
N MET A 23 -10.31 -8.07 8.66
CA MET A 23 -8.92 -8.52 8.61
C MET A 23 -8.16 -8.01 7.40
N GLN A 24 -8.86 -7.42 6.41
CA GLN A 24 -8.21 -6.88 5.23
C GLN A 24 -7.37 -5.67 5.60
N GLU A 25 -6.11 -5.68 5.20
CA GLU A 25 -5.17 -4.61 5.45
C GLU A 25 -5.08 -3.66 4.27
N TYR A 26 -5.09 -2.37 4.58
CA TYR A 26 -4.80 -1.29 3.64
C TYR A 26 -3.48 -0.65 4.02
N LEU A 27 -2.62 -0.48 3.04
CA LEU A 27 -1.36 0.22 3.20
C LEU A 27 -1.36 1.46 2.31
N LEU A 28 -1.34 2.62 2.94
CA LEU A 28 -1.29 3.91 2.28
C LEU A 28 0.14 4.45 2.36
N VAL A 29 0.75 4.71 1.22
CA VAL A 29 2.15 5.14 1.16
C VAL A 29 2.24 6.56 0.64
N ASP A 30 2.82 7.45 1.44
CA ASP A 30 3.17 8.80 1.02
C ASP A 30 4.41 8.73 0.13
N GLY A 31 4.20 8.76 -1.18
CA GLY A 31 5.22 8.44 -2.17
C GLY A 31 6.46 9.31 -2.12
N TYR A 32 6.30 10.62 -2.12
CA TYR A 32 7.48 11.52 -2.07
C TYR A 32 8.18 11.50 -0.73
N ASN A 33 7.45 11.29 0.35
CA ASN A 33 8.07 11.14 1.66
C ASN A 33 9.01 9.94 1.69
N VAL A 34 8.58 8.81 1.12
CA VAL A 34 9.40 7.61 0.99
C VAL A 34 10.59 7.84 0.04
N ILE A 35 10.36 8.42 -1.12
CA ILE A 35 11.43 8.69 -2.10
C ILE A 35 12.56 9.50 -1.47
N PHE A 36 12.21 10.55 -0.73
CA PHE A 36 13.23 11.42 -0.13
C PHE A 36 13.81 10.89 1.18
N ALA A 37 13.19 9.86 1.77
CA ALA A 37 13.71 9.20 2.96
C ALA A 37 14.63 8.01 2.65
N TRP A 38 14.41 7.34 1.54
CA TRP A 38 15.23 6.20 1.14
C TRP A 38 16.40 6.66 0.27
N GLU A 39 17.61 6.40 0.71
CA GLU A 39 18.83 6.91 0.08
C GLU A 39 18.91 6.55 -1.41
N GLU A 40 18.62 5.30 -1.78
CA GLU A 40 18.65 4.87 -3.17
C GLU A 40 17.68 5.67 -4.05
N LEU A 41 16.45 5.88 -3.56
CA LEU A 41 15.44 6.62 -4.32
C LEU A 41 15.73 8.13 -4.32
N LYS A 42 16.25 8.64 -3.23
CA LYS A 42 16.66 10.04 -3.13
C LYS A 42 17.75 10.38 -4.16
N GLU A 43 18.75 9.53 -4.26
CA GLU A 43 19.82 9.70 -5.26
C GLU A 43 19.28 9.59 -6.70
N LEU A 44 18.39 8.63 -6.93
CA LEU A 44 17.76 8.48 -8.24
C LEU A 44 16.89 9.69 -8.60
N ALA A 45 16.21 10.28 -7.63
CA ALA A 45 15.37 11.47 -7.83
C ALA A 45 16.17 12.70 -8.25
N LYS A 46 17.44 12.79 -7.88
CA LYS A 46 18.34 13.86 -8.34
C LYS A 46 18.57 13.82 -9.85
N VAL A 47 18.52 12.63 -10.42
CA VAL A 47 18.69 12.43 -11.87
C VAL A 47 17.34 12.50 -12.58
N SER A 48 16.31 11.82 -12.05
CA SER A 48 14.98 11.77 -12.62
C SER A 48 13.96 11.43 -11.54
N ILE A 49 13.05 12.35 -11.27
CA ILE A 49 11.96 12.09 -10.33
C ILE A 49 11.01 11.02 -10.88
N GLU A 50 10.83 10.94 -12.18
CA GLU A 50 10.01 9.90 -12.81
C GLU A 50 10.62 8.52 -12.60
N ALA A 51 11.95 8.41 -12.76
CA ALA A 51 12.65 7.15 -12.51
C ALA A 51 12.53 6.70 -11.05
N ALA A 52 12.58 7.65 -10.12
CA ALA A 52 12.39 7.35 -8.70
C ALA A 52 10.96 6.87 -8.42
N ARG A 53 9.95 7.50 -9.02
CA ARG A 53 8.56 7.05 -8.90
C ARG A 53 8.38 5.64 -9.45
N ASP A 54 8.90 5.38 -10.66
CA ASP A 54 8.79 4.07 -11.30
C ASP A 54 9.47 2.98 -10.46
N LYS A 55 10.65 3.28 -9.92
CA LYS A 55 11.36 2.35 -9.05
C LYS A 55 10.56 2.02 -7.79
N LEU A 56 9.99 3.04 -7.15
CA LEU A 56 9.16 2.84 -5.97
C LEU A 56 7.92 1.99 -6.30
N MET A 57 7.26 2.27 -7.43
CA MET A 57 6.12 1.47 -7.87
C MET A 57 6.48 0.00 -8.03
N ASP A 58 7.61 -0.31 -8.65
CA ASP A 58 8.06 -1.70 -8.83
C ASP A 58 8.38 -2.38 -7.49
N ILE A 59 9.05 -1.68 -6.59
CA ILE A 59 9.34 -2.18 -5.25
C ILE A 59 8.04 -2.51 -4.50
N LEU A 60 7.07 -1.62 -4.56
CA LEU A 60 5.79 -1.81 -3.87
C LEU A 60 4.94 -2.91 -4.49
N CYS A 61 5.03 -3.12 -5.80
CA CYS A 61 4.37 -4.25 -6.45
C CYS A 61 4.89 -5.59 -5.92
N ASN A 62 6.20 -5.73 -5.77
CA ASN A 62 6.80 -6.94 -5.20
C ASN A 62 6.36 -7.15 -3.76
N TYR A 63 6.34 -6.09 -2.98
CA TYR A 63 5.88 -6.16 -1.59
C TYR A 63 4.42 -6.59 -1.48
N GLN A 64 3.54 -5.97 -2.28
CA GLN A 64 2.13 -6.32 -2.30
C GLN A 64 1.92 -7.79 -2.69
N GLY A 65 2.69 -8.27 -3.66
CA GLY A 65 2.61 -9.67 -4.11
C GLY A 65 2.87 -10.65 -2.97
N TYR A 66 3.73 -10.30 -2.03
CA TYR A 66 4.02 -11.12 -0.85
C TYR A 66 3.01 -10.91 0.28
N LYS A 67 2.73 -9.64 0.62
CA LYS A 67 1.86 -9.31 1.76
C LYS A 67 0.37 -9.41 1.49
N LYS A 68 -0.05 -9.33 0.24
CA LYS A 68 -1.47 -9.43 -0.17
C LYS A 68 -2.38 -8.35 0.45
N CYS A 69 -1.83 -7.21 0.82
CA CYS A 69 -2.61 -6.07 1.29
C CYS A 69 -3.18 -5.26 0.11
N VAL A 70 -4.14 -4.39 0.37
CA VAL A 70 -4.53 -3.36 -0.59
C VAL A 70 -3.55 -2.20 -0.44
N LEU A 71 -2.71 -2.00 -1.45
CA LEU A 71 -1.66 -0.98 -1.42
C LEU A 71 -2.03 0.20 -2.28
N ILE A 72 -2.03 1.38 -1.69
CA ILE A 72 -2.35 2.64 -2.34
C ILE A 72 -1.16 3.58 -2.18
N LEU A 73 -0.48 3.85 -3.29
CA LEU A 73 0.64 4.79 -3.35
C LEU A 73 0.11 6.15 -3.76
N VAL A 74 0.37 7.17 -2.96
CA VAL A 74 -0.16 8.51 -3.17
C VAL A 74 0.97 9.49 -3.51
N PHE A 75 0.84 10.16 -4.64
CA PHE A 75 1.75 11.22 -5.06
C PHE A 75 1.02 12.56 -5.12
N ASP A 76 1.67 13.60 -4.59
CA ASP A 76 1.21 14.98 -4.75
C ASP A 76 1.23 15.39 -6.21
N ALA A 77 0.08 15.79 -6.75
CA ALA A 77 0.00 16.35 -8.09
C ALA A 77 0.63 17.75 -8.19
N TYR A 78 0.91 18.36 -7.06
CA TYR A 78 1.63 19.64 -6.97
C TYR A 78 2.92 19.65 -7.78
N LYS A 79 3.57 18.50 -7.93
CA LYS A 79 4.82 18.37 -8.70
C LYS A 79 4.63 18.02 -10.17
N VAL A 80 3.37 17.91 -10.62
CA VAL A 80 3.02 17.63 -12.01
C VAL A 80 1.89 18.58 -12.38
N GLU A 81 2.17 19.60 -13.18
CA GLU A 81 1.20 20.65 -13.53
C GLU A 81 -0.02 20.10 -14.25
N GLY A 82 -1.20 20.61 -13.89
CA GLY A 82 -2.41 20.50 -14.68
C GLY A 82 -3.27 19.25 -14.46
N TYR A 83 -3.12 18.52 -13.35
CA TYR A 83 -3.86 17.28 -13.16
C TYR A 83 -5.08 17.40 -12.23
N ALA A 84 -6.20 16.82 -12.69
CA ALA A 84 -7.30 16.42 -11.84
C ALA A 84 -6.88 15.15 -11.05
N LEU A 85 -7.62 14.81 -9.99
CA LEU A 85 -7.40 13.56 -9.28
C LEU A 85 -7.37 12.39 -10.27
N GLU A 86 -6.29 11.64 -10.27
CA GLU A 86 -6.14 10.49 -11.14
C GLU A 86 -5.78 9.26 -10.32
N ILE A 87 -6.58 8.19 -10.48
CA ILE A 87 -6.36 6.91 -9.83
C ILE A 87 -6.09 5.89 -10.91
N GLN A 88 -4.89 5.33 -10.88
CA GLN A 88 -4.45 4.33 -11.85
C GLN A 88 -4.19 3.01 -11.13
N LYS A 89 -4.38 1.92 -11.84
CA LYS A 89 -3.90 0.63 -11.36
C LYS A 89 -2.57 0.34 -12.05
N TYR A 90 -1.51 0.17 -11.25
CA TYR A 90 -0.20 -0.22 -11.73
C TYR A 90 0.07 -1.65 -11.26
N HIS A 91 -0.06 -2.63 -12.16
CA HIS A 91 0.00 -4.06 -11.86
C HIS A 91 -0.95 -4.41 -10.70
N ASN A 92 -0.42 -4.71 -9.52
CA ASN A 92 -1.18 -5.13 -8.35
C ASN A 92 -1.34 -4.05 -7.28
N ILE A 93 -0.96 -2.82 -7.57
CA ILE A 93 -1.11 -1.68 -6.65
C ILE A 93 -1.96 -0.57 -7.27
N HIS A 94 -2.50 0.30 -6.41
CA HIS A 94 -3.18 1.52 -6.85
C HIS A 94 -2.24 2.69 -6.70
N VAL A 95 -2.16 3.54 -7.72
CA VAL A 95 -1.37 4.77 -7.69
C VAL A 95 -2.31 5.95 -7.84
N VAL A 96 -2.25 6.87 -6.90
CA VAL A 96 -3.09 8.05 -6.85
C VAL A 96 -2.23 9.28 -7.05
N TYR A 97 -2.60 10.11 -8.03
CA TYR A 97 -2.09 11.46 -8.17
C TYR A 97 -3.18 12.40 -7.69
N THR A 98 -2.91 13.16 -6.64
CA THR A 98 -3.92 14.05 -6.06
C THR A 98 -4.25 15.19 -7.01
N LYS A 99 -5.41 15.79 -6.86
CA LYS A 99 -5.78 16.99 -7.62
C LYS A 99 -4.92 18.18 -7.21
N GLU A 100 -4.84 19.20 -8.04
CA GLU A 100 -3.93 20.35 -7.90
C GLU A 100 -3.95 21.01 -6.52
N ALA A 101 -5.11 21.14 -5.90
CA ALA A 101 -5.25 21.81 -4.60
C ALA A 101 -5.21 20.86 -3.39
N GLU A 102 -4.96 19.55 -3.64
CA GLU A 102 -4.96 18.53 -2.60
C GLU A 102 -3.57 17.96 -2.41
N THR A 103 -3.08 17.92 -1.17
CA THR A 103 -1.81 17.27 -0.84
C THR A 103 -2.02 15.78 -0.62
N ALA A 104 -0.93 15.01 -0.69
CA ALA A 104 -0.96 13.57 -0.34
C ALA A 104 -1.49 13.38 1.09
N ASP A 105 -1.05 14.23 2.03
CA ASP A 105 -1.51 14.20 3.42
C ASP A 105 -3.03 14.32 3.53
N GLN A 106 -3.60 15.27 2.81
CA GLN A 106 -5.05 15.50 2.82
C GLN A 106 -5.81 14.31 2.22
N TYR A 107 -5.29 13.75 1.14
CA TYR A 107 -5.88 12.57 0.52
C TYR A 107 -5.85 11.36 1.46
N ILE A 108 -4.69 11.10 2.05
CA ILE A 108 -4.48 9.99 2.99
C ILE A 108 -5.40 10.13 4.20
N GLU A 109 -5.47 11.34 4.79
CA GLU A 109 -6.37 11.63 5.91
C GLU A 109 -7.82 11.30 5.56
N LYS A 110 -8.26 11.72 4.39
CA LYS A 110 -9.62 11.48 3.90
C LYS A 110 -9.91 9.97 3.79
N VAL A 111 -8.97 9.22 3.21
CA VAL A 111 -9.13 7.76 3.07
C VAL A 111 -9.16 7.09 4.45
N VAL A 112 -8.24 7.44 5.34
CA VAL A 112 -8.20 6.88 6.70
C VAL A 112 -9.50 7.18 7.45
N HIS A 113 -10.04 8.39 7.29
CA HIS A 113 -11.32 8.74 7.89
C HIS A 113 -12.47 7.85 7.40
N HIS A 114 -12.49 7.52 6.12
CA HIS A 114 -13.55 6.70 5.54
C HIS A 114 -13.44 5.23 5.91
N ILE A 115 -12.24 4.66 5.99
CA ILE A 115 -12.07 3.22 6.12
C ILE A 115 -11.39 2.77 7.42
N GLY A 116 -10.85 3.70 8.22
CA GLY A 116 -10.02 3.38 9.38
C GLY A 116 -10.70 2.59 10.48
N ARG A 117 -12.03 2.65 10.57
CA ARG A 117 -12.83 1.91 11.56
C ARG A 117 -13.30 0.55 11.04
N LYS A 118 -13.32 0.39 9.71
CA LYS A 118 -13.82 -0.84 9.06
C LYS A 118 -12.68 -1.81 8.71
N TYR A 119 -11.54 -1.26 8.35
CA TYR A 119 -10.39 -2.03 7.91
C TYR A 119 -9.15 -1.70 8.73
N HIS A 120 -8.18 -2.59 8.70
CA HIS A 120 -6.88 -2.33 9.31
C HIS A 120 -6.05 -1.44 8.35
N VAL A 121 -5.82 -0.20 8.74
CA VAL A 121 -5.14 0.78 7.88
C VAL A 121 -3.78 1.16 8.47
N THR A 122 -2.73 1.02 7.66
CA THR A 122 -1.39 1.48 8.01
C THR A 122 -0.97 2.56 7.02
N VAL A 123 -0.40 3.64 7.53
CA VAL A 123 0.12 4.75 6.72
C VAL A 123 1.63 4.81 6.86
N VAL A 124 2.32 4.82 5.72
CA VAL A 124 3.77 4.99 5.66
C VAL A 124 4.08 6.45 5.43
N THR A 125 4.57 7.11 6.45
CA THR A 125 5.00 8.52 6.39
C THR A 125 5.92 8.85 7.55
N SER A 126 6.83 9.78 7.34
CA SER A 126 7.66 10.37 8.42
C SER A 126 7.11 11.72 8.89
N ASP A 127 5.99 12.18 8.31
CA ASP A 127 5.36 13.44 8.69
C ASP A 127 4.65 13.31 10.05
N GLY A 128 5.07 14.13 11.03
CA GLY A 128 4.50 14.08 12.39
C GLY A 128 3.05 14.53 12.47
N VAL A 129 2.63 15.47 11.63
CA VAL A 129 1.23 15.95 11.58
C VAL A 129 0.33 14.84 11.05
N GLU A 130 0.71 14.22 9.95
CA GLU A 130 0.02 13.10 9.35
C GLU A 130 -0.07 11.91 10.32
N GLN A 131 0.99 11.68 11.10
CA GLN A 131 1.00 10.67 12.14
C GLN A 131 -0.10 10.89 13.18
N VAL A 132 -0.22 12.10 13.70
CA VAL A 132 -1.21 12.44 14.73
C VAL A 132 -2.62 12.23 14.19
N ILE A 133 -2.88 12.67 12.98
CA ILE A 133 -4.18 12.54 12.32
C ILE A 133 -4.52 11.06 12.10
N THR A 134 -3.57 10.29 11.58
CA THR A 134 -3.74 8.85 11.34
C THR A 134 -4.12 8.10 12.61
N MET A 135 -3.41 8.35 13.71
CA MET A 135 -3.70 7.72 14.99
C MET A 135 -5.06 8.12 15.54
N GLY A 136 -5.45 9.39 15.38
CA GLY A 136 -6.75 9.90 15.82
C GLY A 136 -7.92 9.27 15.06
N GLN A 137 -7.70 8.79 13.84
CA GLN A 137 -8.72 8.17 13.00
C GLN A 137 -8.72 6.62 13.09
N GLY A 138 -7.94 6.04 13.99
CA GLY A 138 -7.88 4.59 14.18
C GLY A 138 -6.89 3.87 13.25
N GLY A 139 -6.07 4.60 12.50
CA GLY A 139 -5.03 4.02 11.67
C GLY A 139 -3.73 3.80 12.45
N THR A 140 -2.83 3.01 11.87
CA THR A 140 -1.49 2.77 12.37
C THR A 140 -0.48 3.49 11.47
N ARG A 141 0.59 3.97 12.06
CA ARG A 141 1.63 4.65 11.30
C ARG A 141 2.94 3.87 11.38
N ILE A 142 3.66 3.81 10.24
CA ILE A 142 5.04 3.35 10.18
C ILE A 142 5.87 4.43 9.48
N SER A 143 7.07 4.74 10.00
CA SER A 143 7.95 5.70 9.36
C SER A 143 8.49 5.13 8.04
N SER A 144 8.89 6.02 7.12
CA SER A 144 9.51 5.59 5.86
C SER A 144 10.77 4.76 6.09
N ARG A 145 11.56 5.08 7.13
CA ARG A 145 12.76 4.33 7.49
C ARG A 145 12.43 2.92 7.99
N ASP A 146 11.47 2.81 8.91
CA ASP A 146 11.06 1.51 9.44
C ASP A 146 10.42 0.65 8.35
N PHE A 147 9.71 1.27 7.43
CA PHE A 147 9.15 0.58 6.28
C PHE A 147 10.24 0.02 5.37
N LEU A 148 11.35 0.74 5.19
CA LEU A 148 12.49 0.23 4.42
C LEU A 148 13.06 -1.04 5.06
N GLU A 149 13.21 -1.07 6.38
CA GLU A 149 13.68 -2.25 7.10
C GLU A 149 12.73 -3.44 6.89
N GLU A 150 11.43 -3.19 6.95
CA GLU A 150 10.43 -4.22 6.68
C GLU A 150 10.50 -4.72 5.23
N MET A 151 10.71 -3.82 4.29
CA MET A 151 10.88 -4.17 2.88
C MET A 151 12.09 -5.07 2.65
N GLU A 152 13.21 -4.73 3.26
CA GLU A 152 14.45 -5.53 3.17
C GLU A 152 14.27 -6.92 3.79
N TYR A 153 13.60 -6.99 4.92
CA TYR A 153 13.27 -8.26 5.57
C TYR A 153 12.36 -9.12 4.70
N THR A 154 11.31 -8.52 4.14
CA THR A 154 10.38 -9.21 3.23
C THR A 154 11.10 -9.71 1.98
N LYS A 155 12.01 -8.93 1.43
CA LYS A 155 12.83 -9.34 0.28
C LYS A 155 13.65 -10.59 0.59
N LYS A 156 14.25 -10.66 1.78
CA LYS A 156 14.96 -11.87 2.22
C LYS A 156 14.05 -13.07 2.31
N LEU A 157 12.84 -12.91 2.85
CA LEU A 157 11.87 -13.99 2.94
C LEU A 157 11.47 -14.51 1.55
N ILE A 158 11.28 -13.61 0.59
CA ILE A 158 10.97 -13.97 -0.79
C ILE A 158 12.13 -14.77 -1.40
N GLU A 159 13.36 -14.33 -1.21
CA GLU A 159 14.55 -14.99 -1.72
C GLU A 159 14.71 -16.40 -1.12
N GLU A 160 14.48 -16.54 0.19
CA GLU A 160 14.53 -17.82 0.88
C GLU A 160 13.45 -18.78 0.37
N ASP A 161 12.22 -18.30 0.19
CA ASP A 161 11.13 -19.12 -0.35
C ASP A 161 11.43 -19.57 -1.78
N ASN A 162 11.97 -18.70 -2.61
CA ASN A 162 12.39 -19.03 -3.97
C ASN A 162 13.50 -20.07 -3.98
N GLU A 163 14.45 -19.99 -3.07
CA GLU A 163 15.53 -20.97 -2.95
C GLU A 163 15.00 -22.34 -2.51
N LYS A 164 14.10 -22.38 -1.53
CA LYS A 164 13.44 -23.61 -1.10
C LYS A 164 12.66 -24.26 -2.25
N GLN A 165 11.97 -23.45 -3.05
CA GLN A 165 11.24 -23.96 -4.20
C GLN A 165 12.19 -24.54 -5.25
N ARG A 166 13.31 -23.91 -5.53
CA ARG A 166 14.32 -24.43 -6.46
C ARG A 166 14.91 -25.75 -5.98
N VAL A 167 15.21 -25.87 -4.71
CA VAL A 167 15.72 -27.12 -4.13
C VAL A 167 14.66 -28.24 -4.22
N SER A 168 13.41 -27.93 -3.89
CA SER A 168 12.30 -28.88 -3.99
C SER A 168 12.11 -29.36 -5.42
N ASP A 169 12.13 -28.46 -6.40
CA ASP A 169 11.99 -28.79 -7.82
C ASP A 169 13.13 -29.69 -8.31
N ARG A 170 14.35 -29.40 -7.87
CA ARG A 170 15.53 -30.21 -8.18
C ARG A 170 15.38 -31.63 -7.62
N ASN A 171 14.96 -31.76 -6.38
CA ASN A 171 14.77 -33.06 -5.73
C ASN A 171 13.64 -33.85 -6.38
N TYR A 172 12.64 -33.19 -6.91
CA TYR A 172 11.52 -33.83 -7.60
C TYR A 172 11.95 -34.39 -8.97
N LEU A 173 12.91 -33.73 -9.63
CA LEU A 173 13.39 -34.15 -10.95
C LEU A 173 14.36 -35.32 -10.89
N PHE A 174 14.91 -35.61 -9.75
CA PHE A 174 15.82 -36.70 -9.50
C PHE A 174 15.22 -37.74 -8.56
#